data_e0f90da0405f0c14e015cc37ae5b7b85
#
_entry.id   e0f90da0405f0c14e015cc37ae5b7b85
#
_cell.length_a   1.000
_cell.length_b   1.000
_cell.length_c   1.000
_cell.angle_alpha   90.00
_cell.angle_beta   90.00
_cell.angle_gamma   90.00
#
_symmetry.space_group_name_H-M   'P 1'
#
loop_
_entity.id
_entity.type
_entity.pdbx_description
1 polymer ?
#
loop_
_entity_poly.entity_id
_entity_poly.type
_entity_poly.pdbx_seq_one_letter_code
_entity_poly.pdbx_strand_id
1 'polypeptide(L)'
;MKISSEVARSNYTILFFWYADCSYCHGQIPDLLRIYNTYKSKGLEVIGISIDTEKGKWISGIKAKNMPWLHLSDLKGWKSTAIQTYKIHKTPGYYLLDKNMKIVSKPTHVRAIESQLKHLF
;
A
#
# COMPACT_ATOMS: atom_id res chain seq x y z
N MET A 1 -4.61 13.68 -5.24
CA MET A 1 -3.43 12.76 -5.24
C MET A 1 -3.38 12.08 -6.59
N LYS A 2 -2.29 12.25 -7.29
CA LYS A 2 -2.12 11.62 -8.60
C LYS A 2 -1.38 10.29 -8.42
N ILE A 3 -2.11 9.22 -8.62
CA ILE A 3 -1.56 7.88 -8.75
C ILE A 3 -1.47 7.65 -10.26
N SER A 4 -0.40 8.10 -10.88
CA SER A 4 -0.43 8.30 -12.31
C SER A 4 0.32 7.23 -13.12
N SER A 5 1.45 7.57 -13.68
CA SER A 5 2.08 6.80 -14.73
C SER A 5 2.58 5.40 -14.31
N GLU A 6 3.00 5.23 -13.08
CA GLU A 6 3.45 3.93 -12.60
C GLU A 6 2.29 2.93 -12.54
N VAL A 7 1.12 3.39 -12.09
CA VAL A 7 -0.07 2.54 -11.97
C VAL A 7 -0.63 2.18 -13.33
N ALA A 8 -0.58 3.12 -14.29
CA ALA A 8 -1.12 2.89 -15.62
C ALA A 8 -0.44 1.72 -16.36
N ARG A 9 0.77 1.34 -15.94
CA ARG A 9 1.53 0.24 -16.53
C ARG A 9 1.32 -1.08 -15.82
N SER A 10 0.63 -1.07 -14.68
CA SER A 10 0.47 -2.25 -13.84
C SER A 10 -0.82 -2.97 -14.16
N ASN A 11 -0.83 -4.30 -14.01
CA ASN A 11 -2.05 -5.09 -14.12
C ASN A 11 -2.89 -4.99 -12.85
N TYR A 12 -2.23 -4.95 -11.71
CA TYR A 12 -2.88 -4.81 -10.40
C TYR A 12 -2.03 -3.93 -9.51
N THR A 13 -2.69 -3.21 -8.61
CA THR A 13 -2.02 -2.31 -7.65
C THR A 13 -2.57 -2.57 -6.26
N ILE A 14 -1.66 -2.70 -5.29
CA ILE A 14 -2.02 -2.75 -3.87
C ILE A 14 -1.80 -1.35 -3.30
N LEU A 15 -2.85 -0.77 -2.74
CA LEU A 15 -2.72 0.42 -1.90
C LEU A 15 -2.51 -0.05 -0.47
N PHE A 16 -1.40 0.37 0.15
CA PHE A 16 -1.02 0.00 1.50
C PHE A 16 -1.05 1.24 2.39
N PHE A 17 -2.05 1.32 3.25
CA PHE A 17 -2.21 2.43 4.21
C PHE A 17 -1.51 2.07 5.50
N TRP A 18 -0.58 2.93 5.96
CA TRP A 18 0.27 2.66 7.10
C TRP A 18 0.75 3.95 7.76
N TYR A 19 1.43 3.84 8.88
CA TYR A 19 2.22 4.95 9.44
C TYR A 19 3.43 4.37 10.20
N ALA A 20 4.43 5.23 10.45
CA ALA A 20 5.74 4.79 10.91
C ALA A 20 5.69 4.04 12.24
N ASP A 21 4.83 4.45 13.17
CA ASP A 21 4.71 3.82 14.49
C ASP A 21 3.66 2.71 14.56
N CYS A 22 3.11 2.28 13.45
CA CYS A 22 2.07 1.26 13.39
C CYS A 22 2.66 -0.14 13.53
N SER A 23 2.53 -0.74 14.72
CA SER A 23 3.10 -2.06 14.99
C SER A 23 2.50 -3.18 14.15
N TYR A 24 1.19 -3.16 13.91
CA TYR A 24 0.54 -4.15 13.03
C TYR A 24 1.02 -4.02 11.58
N CYS A 25 1.27 -2.81 11.12
CA CYS A 25 1.83 -2.57 9.80
C CYS A 25 3.21 -3.21 9.69
N HIS A 26 4.07 -2.97 10.68
CA HIS A 26 5.42 -3.52 10.71
C HIS A 26 5.42 -5.04 10.65
N GLY A 27 4.48 -5.69 11.32
CA GLY A 27 4.38 -7.14 11.32
C GLY A 27 4.02 -7.73 9.96
N GLN A 28 3.37 -6.94 9.10
CA GLN A 28 2.91 -7.42 7.79
C GLN A 28 3.84 -7.00 6.64
N ILE A 29 4.72 -6.03 6.84
CA ILE A 29 5.62 -5.53 5.80
C ILE A 29 6.53 -6.63 5.22
N PRO A 30 7.14 -7.53 6.00
CA PRO A 30 7.96 -8.59 5.40
C PRO A 30 7.22 -9.45 4.38
N ASP A 31 5.98 -9.82 4.68
CA ASP A 31 5.16 -10.58 3.74
C ASP A 31 4.79 -9.75 2.51
N LEU A 32 4.50 -8.47 2.69
CA LEU A 32 4.20 -7.59 1.58
C LEU A 32 5.41 -7.40 0.66
N LEU A 33 6.60 -7.29 1.23
CA LEU A 33 7.86 -7.23 0.46
C LEU A 33 8.06 -8.50 -0.38
N ARG A 34 7.80 -9.66 0.21
CA ARG A 34 7.92 -10.94 -0.49
C ARG A 34 6.92 -11.01 -1.65
N ILE A 35 5.69 -10.61 -1.42
CA ILE A 35 4.65 -10.56 -2.44
C ILE A 35 5.05 -9.63 -3.58
N TYR A 36 5.52 -8.43 -3.24
CA TYR A 36 5.97 -7.46 -4.23
C TYR A 36 7.09 -8.03 -5.10
N ASN A 37 8.11 -8.60 -4.47
CA ASN A 37 9.24 -9.18 -5.20
C ASN A 37 8.84 -10.36 -6.09
N THR A 38 7.83 -11.12 -5.68
CA THR A 38 7.34 -12.27 -6.46
C THR A 38 6.57 -11.83 -7.70
N TYR A 39 5.74 -10.80 -7.58
CA TYR A 39 4.76 -10.46 -8.61
C TYR A 39 5.08 -9.17 -9.39
N LYS A 40 6.06 -8.38 -8.99
CA LYS A 40 6.35 -7.11 -9.67
C LYS A 40 6.68 -7.28 -11.15
N SER A 41 7.40 -8.33 -11.50
CA SER A 41 7.73 -8.62 -12.90
C SER A 41 6.51 -9.09 -13.70
N LYS A 42 5.45 -9.50 -13.01
CA LYS A 42 4.20 -9.95 -13.62
C LYS A 42 3.17 -8.84 -13.72
N GLY A 43 3.51 -7.63 -13.28
CA GLY A 43 2.62 -6.48 -13.38
C GLY A 43 1.97 -6.05 -12.07
N LEU A 44 2.50 -6.46 -10.92
CA LEU A 44 2.02 -5.95 -9.63
C LEU A 44 2.78 -4.69 -9.24
N GLU A 45 2.05 -3.68 -8.79
CA GLU A 45 2.59 -2.49 -8.17
C GLU A 45 2.07 -2.36 -6.74
N VAL A 46 2.85 -1.75 -5.87
CA VAL A 46 2.44 -1.40 -4.51
C VAL A 46 2.65 0.10 -4.34
N ILE A 47 1.68 0.76 -3.73
CA ILE A 47 1.78 2.16 -3.38
C ILE A 47 1.54 2.28 -1.88
N GLY A 48 2.53 2.75 -1.14
CA GLY A 48 2.40 3.01 0.29
C GLY A 48 1.83 4.40 0.52
N ILE A 49 0.70 4.47 1.20
CA ILE A 49 0.06 5.75 1.54
C ILE A 49 0.18 5.93 3.04
N SER A 50 1.01 6.88 3.46
CA SER A 50 1.27 7.14 4.86
C SER A 50 0.26 8.10 5.45
N ILE A 51 -0.21 7.78 6.66
CA ILE A 51 -1.01 8.70 7.47
C ILE A 51 -0.16 9.37 8.56
N ASP A 52 1.16 9.43 8.36
CA ASP A 52 2.04 10.19 9.25
C ASP A 52 1.73 11.69 9.16
N THR A 53 2.00 12.39 10.24
CA THR A 53 1.92 13.86 10.27
C THR A 53 3.29 14.50 10.27
N GLU A 54 4.35 13.72 10.47
CA GLU A 54 5.73 14.20 10.52
C GLU A 54 6.56 13.56 9.41
N LYS A 55 7.08 14.39 8.52
CA LYS A 55 7.85 13.94 7.36
C LYS A 55 9.08 13.11 7.75
N GLY A 56 9.76 13.51 8.82
CA GLY A 56 10.95 12.79 9.29
C GLY A 56 10.64 11.37 9.72
N LYS A 57 9.55 11.16 10.45
CA LYS A 57 9.11 9.82 10.85
C LYS A 57 8.72 8.98 9.65
N TRP A 58 8.02 9.56 8.68
CA TRP A 58 7.62 8.89 7.45
C TRP A 58 8.84 8.37 6.69
N ILE A 59 9.80 9.25 6.42
CA ILE A 59 11.01 8.87 5.69
C ILE A 59 11.84 7.84 6.45
N SER A 60 11.99 8.01 7.77
CA SER A 60 12.70 7.04 8.60
C SER A 60 12.04 5.67 8.57
N GLY A 61 10.71 5.62 8.61
CA GLY A 61 9.96 4.37 8.52
C GLY A 61 10.18 3.65 7.20
N ILE A 62 10.18 4.39 6.09
CA ILE A 62 10.45 3.82 4.77
C ILE A 62 11.83 3.18 4.73
N LYS A 63 12.84 3.89 5.23
CA LYS A 63 14.23 3.40 5.23
C LYS A 63 14.42 2.21 6.15
N ALA A 64 13.85 2.27 7.35
CA ALA A 64 13.98 1.21 8.34
C ALA A 64 13.41 -0.11 7.85
N LYS A 65 12.36 -0.08 7.03
CA LYS A 65 11.70 -1.27 6.50
C LYS A 65 12.07 -1.59 5.07
N ASN A 66 12.94 -0.79 4.45
CA ASN A 66 13.39 -1.01 3.07
C ASN A 66 12.25 -1.22 2.08
N MET A 67 11.23 -0.38 2.16
CA MET A 67 10.07 -0.46 1.28
C MET A 67 10.39 0.20 -0.07
N PRO A 68 10.51 -0.57 -1.17
CA PRO A 68 11.04 -0.06 -2.44
C PRO A 68 10.00 0.56 -3.37
N TRP A 69 8.72 0.47 -3.01
CA TRP A 69 7.64 0.94 -3.88
C TRP A 69 7.39 2.45 -3.73
N LEU A 70 6.48 2.97 -4.54
CA LEU A 70 6.09 4.37 -4.49
C LEU A 70 5.45 4.71 -3.14
N HIS A 71 5.81 5.87 -2.59
CA HIS A 71 5.30 6.35 -1.32
C HIS A 71 4.63 7.71 -1.49
N LEU A 72 3.43 7.84 -0.95
CA LEU A 72 2.66 9.07 -0.98
C LEU A 72 2.21 9.42 0.44
N SER A 73 2.17 10.72 0.74
CA SER A 73 1.58 11.23 1.98
C SER A 73 1.31 12.72 1.81
N ASP A 74 0.20 13.18 2.38
CA ASP A 74 -0.08 14.61 2.50
C ASP A 74 0.25 15.14 3.91
N LEU A 75 0.76 14.27 4.79
CA LEU A 75 1.16 14.56 6.17
C LEU A 75 0.00 15.08 7.03
N LYS A 76 -1.23 14.73 6.69
CA LYS A 76 -2.42 15.17 7.42
C LYS A 76 -3.00 14.12 8.36
N GLY A 77 -2.31 12.99 8.52
CA GLY A 77 -2.75 11.91 9.40
C GLY A 77 -4.12 11.39 8.98
N TRP A 78 -5.00 11.19 9.96
CA TRP A 78 -6.34 10.69 9.71
C TRP A 78 -7.24 11.67 8.95
N LYS A 79 -6.80 12.94 8.78
CA LYS A 79 -7.50 13.93 7.97
C LYS A 79 -7.07 13.87 6.50
N SER A 80 -6.21 12.96 6.13
CA SER A 80 -5.76 12.77 4.75
C SER A 80 -6.93 12.56 3.81
N THR A 81 -6.86 13.17 2.64
CA THR A 81 -7.87 12.97 1.58
C THR A 81 -7.97 11.51 1.19
N ALA A 82 -6.84 10.81 1.07
CA ALA A 82 -6.82 9.39 0.72
C ALA A 82 -7.53 8.54 1.78
N ILE A 83 -7.33 8.84 3.07
CA ILE A 83 -8.00 8.14 4.16
C ILE A 83 -9.51 8.29 4.05
N GLN A 84 -9.98 9.50 3.79
CA GLN A 84 -11.42 9.77 3.68
C GLN A 84 -12.01 9.16 2.41
N THR A 85 -11.32 9.28 1.29
CA THR A 85 -11.75 8.72 0.01
C THR A 85 -11.92 7.20 0.07
N TYR A 86 -10.95 6.51 0.66
CA TYR A 86 -10.98 5.04 0.76
C TYR A 86 -11.62 4.55 2.07
N LYS A 87 -12.09 5.45 2.93
CA LYS A 87 -12.77 5.12 4.18
C LYS A 87 -11.96 4.20 5.08
N ILE A 88 -10.69 4.54 5.26
CA ILE A 88 -9.78 3.78 6.10
C ILE A 88 -10.06 4.12 7.56
N HIS A 89 -10.31 3.10 8.39
CA HIS A 89 -10.61 3.26 9.81
C HIS A 89 -9.53 2.69 10.72
N LYS A 90 -8.64 1.89 10.18
CA LYS A 90 -7.54 1.28 10.92
C LYS A 90 -6.38 0.97 9.98
N THR A 91 -5.18 0.79 10.52
CA THR A 91 -3.99 0.39 9.77
C THR A 91 -3.46 -0.96 10.29
N PRO A 92 -2.84 -1.76 9.42
CA PRO A 92 -2.72 -1.53 8.00
C PRO A 92 -4.06 -1.62 7.28
N GLY A 93 -4.24 -0.82 6.23
CA GLY A 93 -5.37 -0.91 5.34
C GLY A 93 -4.90 -1.30 3.95
N TYR A 94 -5.66 -2.14 3.26
CA TYR A 94 -5.31 -2.59 1.92
C TYR A 94 -6.48 -2.44 0.97
N TYR A 95 -6.15 -2.04 -0.26
CA TYR A 95 -7.06 -2.11 -1.40
C TYR A 95 -6.32 -2.75 -2.55
N LEU A 96 -6.97 -3.68 -3.23
CA LEU A 96 -6.45 -4.25 -4.46
C LEU A 96 -7.22 -3.64 -5.62
N LEU A 97 -6.50 -3.01 -6.55
CA LEU A 97 -7.07 -2.33 -7.70
C LEU A 97 -6.66 -3.04 -8.99
N ASP A 98 -7.53 -3.04 -9.99
CA ASP A 98 -7.20 -3.53 -11.32
C ASP A 98 -6.49 -2.44 -12.16
N LYS A 99 -6.17 -2.74 -13.41
CA LYS A 99 -5.47 -1.80 -14.30
C LYS A 99 -6.26 -0.54 -14.62
N ASN A 100 -7.57 -0.57 -14.39
CA ASN A 100 -8.45 0.59 -14.59
C ASN A 100 -8.71 1.34 -13.28
N MET A 101 -7.95 1.04 -12.24
CA MET A 101 -8.08 1.64 -10.92
C MET A 101 -9.39 1.31 -10.21
N LYS A 102 -10.06 0.26 -10.63
CA LYS A 102 -11.27 -0.20 -9.96
C LYS A 102 -10.91 -1.13 -8.82
N ILE A 103 -11.65 -1.02 -7.71
CA ILE A 103 -11.43 -1.86 -6.53
C ILE A 103 -11.85 -3.29 -6.85
N VAL A 104 -10.87 -4.21 -6.78
CA VAL A 104 -11.13 -5.65 -6.88
C VAL A 104 -11.53 -6.21 -5.54
N SER A 105 -10.85 -5.78 -4.47
CA SER A 105 -11.15 -6.25 -3.12
C SER A 105 -10.56 -5.31 -2.07
N LYS A 106 -10.98 -5.52 -0.82
CA LYS A 106 -10.52 -4.78 0.36
C LYS A 106 -9.97 -5.77 1.39
N PRO A 107 -8.78 -6.35 1.14
CA PRO A 107 -8.21 -7.33 2.07
C PRO A 107 -7.97 -6.72 3.44
N THR A 108 -8.21 -7.49 4.49
CA THR A 108 -7.97 -7.04 5.87
C THR A 108 -6.60 -7.47 6.40
N HIS A 109 -5.90 -8.31 5.66
CA HIS A 109 -4.59 -8.80 6.04
C HIS A 109 -3.76 -9.14 4.79
N VAL A 110 -2.44 -9.00 4.91
CA VAL A 110 -1.51 -9.27 3.80
C VAL A 110 -1.64 -10.70 3.25
N ARG A 111 -1.95 -11.67 4.10
CA ARG A 111 -2.13 -13.06 3.67
C ARG A 111 -3.34 -13.25 2.74
N ALA A 112 -4.39 -12.47 2.95
CA ALA A 112 -5.55 -12.49 2.06
C ALA A 112 -5.19 -11.96 0.67
N ILE A 113 -4.29 -10.99 0.59
CA ILE A 113 -3.77 -10.49 -0.68
C ILE A 113 -3.06 -11.61 -1.44
N GLU A 114 -2.19 -12.33 -0.75
CA GLU A 114 -1.42 -13.41 -1.38
C GLU A 114 -2.33 -14.48 -1.97
N SER A 115 -3.34 -14.89 -1.24
CA SER A 115 -4.34 -15.84 -1.73
C SER A 115 -5.01 -15.37 -3.01
N GLN A 116 -5.39 -14.10 -3.06
CA GLN A 116 -6.05 -13.54 -4.23
C GLN A 116 -5.11 -13.45 -5.43
N LEU A 117 -3.86 -13.05 -5.23
CA LEU A 117 -2.90 -12.93 -6.32
C LEU A 117 -2.60 -14.27 -6.99
N LYS A 118 -2.65 -15.37 -6.25
CA LYS A 118 -2.46 -16.71 -6.82
C LYS A 118 -3.53 -17.04 -7.86
N HIS A 119 -4.71 -16.46 -7.76
CA HIS A 119 -5.78 -16.65 -8.73
C HIS A 119 -5.74 -15.64 -9.88
N LEU A 120 -5.12 -14.48 -9.68
CA LEU A 120 -5.10 -13.39 -10.65
C LEU A 120 -3.89 -13.43 -11.57
N PHE A 121 -2.81 -14.06 -11.14
CA PHE A 121 -1.57 -14.14 -11.91
C PHE A 121 -1.22 -15.55 -12.40
#